data_856cd1636cdadda022be8dc04acc05e9
#
_entry.id   856cd1636cdadda022be8dc04acc05e9
#
_cell.length_a   1.000
_cell.length_b   1.000
_cell.length_c   1.000
_cell.angle_alpha   90.00
_cell.angle_beta   90.00
_cell.angle_gamma   90.00
#
_symmetry.space_group_name_H-M   'P 1'
#
loop_
_entity.id
_entity.type
_entity.pdbx_description
1 polymer ?
#
loop_
_entity_poly.entity_id
_entity_poly.type
_entity_poly.pdbx_seq_one_letter_code
_entity_poly.pdbx_strand_id
1 'polypeptide(L)'
;MVTNNKVLLTNLILVMFLGSLLLTGCNNALTNESSSSDGVSNAPTQPVSTNISSNEMFDNLPRLEGMAKVELIVNGSPIILEINGKDAPITAGNFVDLVQKGVYDGLAFHRVVKEPQPFVVQGGDPQGKDPNFPVAGLGTGGYIDESGRRRSVPLEIKQVGDSEPTYSKGLGQQSGVRSPNVVLKHDRGALAMARSAQPDSASSQFYIALADLEFLDGDYAVFGKVLEGMNVVDNINQGDRIESAKVIEGAENLK
;
A
#
# COMPACT_ATOMS: atom_id res chain seq x y z
N MET A 1 19.54 8.15 -57.17
CA MET A 1 18.49 9.16 -57.21
C MET A 1 17.70 9.02 -55.93
N VAL A 2 18.15 9.72 -54.89
CA VAL A 2 17.73 11.04 -54.41
C VAL A 2 16.20 11.14 -54.28
N THR A 3 15.65 11.19 -53.09
CA THR A 3 15.33 12.40 -52.34
C THR A 3 14.87 12.11 -50.92
N ASN A 4 15.45 12.89 -50.02
CA ASN A 4 15.04 13.17 -48.63
C ASN A 4 13.60 13.76 -48.54
N ASN A 5 12.89 13.50 -47.47
CA ASN A 5 12.08 14.54 -46.85
C ASN A 5 11.98 14.36 -45.33
N LYS A 6 12.64 15.27 -44.65
CA LYS A 6 12.43 15.60 -43.22
C LYS A 6 11.15 16.46 -43.13
N VAL A 7 10.25 16.14 -42.21
CA VAL A 7 9.30 17.13 -41.71
C VAL A 7 9.32 17.04 -40.18
N LEU A 8 9.92 18.06 -39.63
CA LEU A 8 9.89 18.53 -38.25
C LEU A 8 8.51 19.15 -37.98
N LEU A 9 7.81 18.72 -36.94
CA LEU A 9 6.72 19.53 -36.40
C LEU A 9 6.76 19.56 -34.89
N THR A 10 7.35 20.61 -34.40
CA THR A 10 7.30 21.15 -33.04
C THR A 10 5.91 21.76 -32.83
N ASN A 11 5.18 21.35 -31.80
CA ASN A 11 4.10 22.15 -31.27
C ASN A 11 4.20 22.23 -29.74
N LEU A 12 4.75 23.36 -29.34
CA LEU A 12 4.77 23.92 -28.00
C LEU A 12 3.44 24.65 -27.79
N ILE A 13 2.59 24.22 -26.87
CA ILE A 13 1.48 25.01 -26.38
C ILE A 13 1.71 25.34 -24.92
N LEU A 14 2.18 26.54 -24.70
CA LEU A 14 2.27 27.25 -23.43
C LEU A 14 0.93 27.94 -23.20
N VAL A 15 0.17 27.56 -22.18
CA VAL A 15 -0.99 28.33 -21.74
C VAL A 15 -0.68 28.90 -20.36
N MET A 16 -0.36 30.21 -20.37
CA MET A 16 -0.36 31.05 -19.16
C MET A 16 -1.81 31.45 -18.84
N PHE A 17 -2.23 31.23 -17.61
CA PHE A 17 -3.36 31.94 -17.04
C PHE A 17 -2.87 32.85 -15.91
N LEU A 18 -2.82 34.15 -16.20
CA LEU A 18 -2.80 35.24 -15.25
C LEU A 18 -4.24 35.62 -14.93
N GLY A 19 -4.60 35.78 -13.69
CA GLY A 19 -5.91 36.28 -13.27
C GLY A 19 -5.95 36.54 -11.79
N SER A 20 -5.50 37.65 -11.38
CA SER A 20 -6.14 38.78 -10.70
C SER A 20 -6.56 38.55 -9.23
N LEU A 21 -5.79 39.20 -8.39
CA LEU A 21 -6.01 39.61 -7.02
C LEU A 21 -7.21 40.55 -6.90
N LEU A 22 -8.14 40.28 -6.00
CA LEU A 22 -9.01 41.31 -5.41
C LEU A 22 -9.04 41.12 -3.89
N LEU A 23 -8.39 42.08 -3.24
CA LEU A 23 -8.47 42.37 -1.80
C LEU A 23 -9.77 43.15 -1.54
N THR A 24 -10.56 42.69 -0.58
CA THR A 24 -11.47 43.56 0.16
C THR A 24 -11.39 43.24 1.63
N GLY A 25 -10.78 44.12 2.37
CA GLY A 25 -10.79 44.17 3.79
C GLY A 25 -12.09 44.77 4.32
N CYS A 26 -12.52 44.31 5.49
CA CYS A 26 -13.38 45.07 6.39
C CYS A 26 -12.88 44.87 7.82
N ASN A 27 -12.30 45.93 8.35
CA ASN A 27 -12.16 46.17 9.76
C ASN A 27 -13.55 46.37 10.40
N ASN A 28 -13.74 45.84 11.60
CA ASN A 28 -14.60 46.48 12.57
C ASN A 28 -14.00 46.37 13.98
N ALA A 29 -13.95 47.53 14.56
CA ALA A 29 -13.30 47.86 15.84
C ALA A 29 -14.20 47.54 17.04
N LEU A 30 -13.52 47.24 18.12
CA LEU A 30 -13.77 47.48 19.55
C LEU A 30 -15.09 48.15 19.99
N THR A 31 -15.77 47.52 20.93
CA THR A 31 -16.28 48.23 22.14
C THR A 31 -16.13 47.31 23.35
N ASN A 32 -15.40 47.84 24.35
CA ASN A 32 -15.39 47.40 25.72
C ASN A 32 -16.71 47.76 26.41
N GLU A 33 -17.28 46.84 27.17
CA GLU A 33 -17.98 47.22 28.40
C GLU A 33 -17.75 46.18 29.49
N SER A 34 -17.34 46.70 30.63
CA SER A 34 -17.05 46.03 31.87
C SER A 34 -18.34 45.87 32.69
N SER A 35 -18.57 44.70 33.27
CA SER A 35 -19.24 44.61 34.55
C SER A 35 -18.88 43.30 35.27
N SER A 36 -18.51 43.48 36.50
CA SER A 36 -18.11 42.53 37.54
C SER A 36 -19.26 41.62 37.99
N SER A 37 -19.00 40.36 38.29
CA SER A 37 -19.04 39.76 39.62
C SER A 37 -19.16 38.23 39.59
N ASP A 38 -18.50 37.66 40.59
CA ASP A 38 -18.72 36.38 41.24
C ASP A 38 -18.00 35.14 40.73
N GLY A 39 -17.07 34.74 41.61
CA GLY A 39 -16.19 33.61 41.49
C GLY A 39 -16.92 32.25 41.51
N VAL A 40 -16.50 31.40 40.60
CA VAL A 40 -16.48 29.96 40.78
C VAL A 40 -15.11 29.49 40.31
N SER A 41 -14.34 28.95 41.24
CA SER A 41 -13.07 28.31 41.02
C SER A 41 -13.29 27.04 40.20
N ASN A 42 -13.05 27.11 38.90
CA ASN A 42 -12.88 25.93 38.06
C ASN A 42 -11.38 25.81 37.77
N ALA A 43 -10.77 24.81 38.40
CA ALA A 43 -9.44 24.35 38.02
C ALA A 43 -9.43 23.96 36.53
N PRO A 44 -8.41 24.32 35.76
CA PRO A 44 -8.30 23.89 34.37
C PRO A 44 -8.12 22.38 34.36
N THR A 45 -9.11 21.65 33.88
CA THR A 45 -8.99 20.25 33.51
C THR A 45 -8.02 20.21 32.31
N GLN A 46 -6.80 19.81 32.57
CA GLN A 46 -5.85 19.52 31.52
C GLN A 46 -6.46 18.46 30.63
N PRO A 47 -6.40 18.60 29.30
CA PRO A 47 -6.76 17.49 28.41
C PRO A 47 -5.79 16.35 28.73
N VAL A 48 -6.32 15.25 29.21
CA VAL A 48 -5.59 13.97 29.30
C VAL A 48 -5.28 13.60 27.88
N SER A 49 -4.09 13.89 27.40
CA SER A 49 -3.53 13.28 26.19
C SER A 49 -3.34 11.81 26.50
N THR A 50 -4.33 11.00 26.24
CA THR A 50 -4.16 9.57 26.14
C THR A 50 -3.23 9.34 24.95
N ASN A 51 -1.96 9.11 25.22
CA ASN A 51 -1.06 8.47 24.26
C ASN A 51 -1.61 7.07 24.01
N ILE A 52 -2.56 6.94 23.07
CA ILE A 52 -2.97 5.68 22.53
C ILE A 52 -1.73 5.13 21.86
N SER A 53 -1.21 4.01 22.36
CA SER A 53 -0.11 3.29 21.74
C SER A 53 -0.51 2.98 20.30
N SER A 54 0.42 3.14 19.36
CA SER A 54 0.17 2.78 17.94
C SER A 54 -0.33 1.33 17.78
N ASN A 55 -0.06 0.47 18.74
CA ASN A 55 -0.55 -0.91 18.79
C ASN A 55 -2.07 -0.96 19.04
N GLU A 56 -2.63 -0.14 19.94
CA GLU A 56 -4.07 -0.12 20.23
C GLU A 56 -4.94 0.33 19.04
N MET A 57 -4.38 1.14 18.14
CA MET A 57 -5.10 1.63 16.95
C MET A 57 -5.35 0.52 15.93
N PHE A 58 -4.57 -0.55 15.93
CA PHE A 58 -4.62 -1.64 14.94
C PHE A 58 -4.90 -3.01 15.57
N ASP A 59 -5.38 -3.06 16.82
CA ASP A 59 -5.63 -4.30 17.57
C ASP A 59 -6.71 -5.20 16.94
N ASN A 60 -7.58 -4.62 16.11
CA ASN A 60 -8.63 -5.37 15.41
C ASN A 60 -8.19 -5.93 14.04
N LEU A 61 -6.94 -5.70 13.63
CA LEU A 61 -6.43 -6.23 12.36
C LEU A 61 -5.80 -7.61 12.58
N PRO A 62 -5.99 -8.54 11.63
CA PRO A 62 -5.32 -9.84 11.67
C PRO A 62 -3.81 -9.66 11.77
N ARG A 63 -3.15 -10.50 12.59
CA ARG A 63 -1.71 -10.52 12.77
C ARG A 63 -1.17 -11.93 12.51
N LEU A 64 -0.04 -12.01 11.82
CA LEU A 64 0.68 -13.27 11.67
C LEU A 64 1.84 -13.30 12.68
N GLU A 65 1.79 -14.23 13.64
CA GLU A 65 2.85 -14.43 14.62
C GLU A 65 3.83 -15.50 14.14
N GLY A 66 4.83 -15.10 13.34
CA GLY A 66 5.83 -16.01 12.78
C GLY A 66 5.82 -16.02 11.27
N MET A 67 6.01 -17.19 10.68
CA MET A 67 6.09 -17.37 9.22
C MET A 67 4.89 -18.16 8.72
N ALA A 68 4.50 -17.94 7.46
CA ALA A 68 3.57 -18.78 6.75
C ALA A 68 4.07 -19.02 5.32
N LYS A 69 3.53 -20.05 4.66
CA LYS A 69 3.69 -20.26 3.22
C LYS A 69 2.34 -20.26 2.53
N VAL A 70 2.30 -19.59 1.40
CA VAL A 70 1.12 -19.50 0.54
C VAL A 70 1.48 -20.01 -0.84
N GLU A 71 0.63 -20.90 -1.38
CA GLU A 71 0.68 -21.32 -2.76
C GLU A 71 -0.32 -20.50 -3.58
N LEU A 72 0.14 -19.90 -4.66
CA LEU A 72 -0.71 -19.34 -5.72
C LEU A 72 -0.61 -20.22 -6.94
N ILE A 73 -1.74 -20.57 -7.56
CA ILE A 73 -1.77 -21.20 -8.87
C ILE A 73 -2.09 -20.14 -9.93
N VAL A 74 -1.20 -19.99 -10.90
CA VAL A 74 -1.33 -19.05 -12.01
C VAL A 74 -0.97 -19.77 -13.30
N ASN A 75 -1.85 -19.74 -14.30
CA ASN A 75 -1.66 -20.45 -15.57
C ASN A 75 -1.31 -21.95 -15.37
N GLY A 76 -2.01 -22.60 -14.40
CA GLY A 76 -1.80 -24.01 -14.05
C GLY A 76 -0.48 -24.30 -13.34
N SER A 77 0.31 -23.30 -12.95
CA SER A 77 1.63 -23.48 -12.36
C SER A 77 1.70 -22.86 -10.96
N PRO A 78 2.39 -23.51 -9.99
CA PRO A 78 2.49 -23.01 -8.63
C PRO A 78 3.56 -21.91 -8.49
N ILE A 79 3.25 -20.94 -7.62
CA ILE A 79 4.16 -19.95 -7.06
C ILE A 79 4.09 -20.11 -5.55
N ILE A 80 5.21 -20.39 -4.89
CA ILE A 80 5.27 -20.53 -3.44
C ILE A 80 5.82 -19.23 -2.85
N LEU A 81 5.03 -18.64 -1.96
CA LEU A 81 5.36 -17.41 -1.25
C LEU A 81 5.72 -17.71 0.20
N GLU A 82 6.80 -17.13 0.69
CA GLU A 82 7.09 -17.02 2.13
C GLU A 82 6.50 -15.72 2.65
N ILE A 83 5.73 -15.81 3.72
CA ILE A 83 5.07 -14.67 4.36
C ILE A 83 5.71 -14.45 5.73
N ASN A 84 6.23 -13.25 5.96
CA ASN A 84 7.00 -12.89 7.14
C ASN A 84 6.18 -12.05 8.12
N GLY A 85 5.54 -12.70 9.08
CA GLY A 85 4.83 -12.04 10.17
C GLY A 85 5.74 -11.58 11.32
N LYS A 86 7.03 -11.99 11.35
CA LYS A 86 7.97 -11.52 12.37
C LYS A 86 8.36 -10.07 12.21
N ASP A 87 8.45 -9.61 10.96
CA ASP A 87 8.91 -8.27 10.63
C ASP A 87 7.81 -7.39 10.02
N ALA A 88 6.68 -7.98 9.61
CA ALA A 88 5.51 -7.28 9.10
C ALA A 88 4.21 -7.97 9.56
N PRO A 89 3.93 -8.04 10.89
CA PRO A 89 2.84 -8.86 11.43
C PRO A 89 1.44 -8.48 10.93
N ILE A 90 1.13 -7.19 10.81
CA ILE A 90 -0.21 -6.75 10.37
C ILE A 90 -0.37 -6.97 8.88
N THR A 91 0.60 -6.59 8.08
CA THR A 91 0.56 -6.73 6.62
C THR A 91 0.50 -8.20 6.21
N ALA A 92 1.36 -9.03 6.82
CA ALA A 92 1.39 -10.47 6.62
C ALA A 92 0.08 -11.12 7.08
N GLY A 93 -0.42 -10.74 8.26
CA GLY A 93 -1.69 -11.24 8.81
C GLY A 93 -2.88 -10.91 7.93
N ASN A 94 -2.96 -9.66 7.46
CA ASN A 94 -4.00 -9.27 6.51
C ASN A 94 -3.97 -10.11 5.23
N PHE A 95 -2.78 -10.33 4.65
CA PHE A 95 -2.66 -11.13 3.43
C PHE A 95 -3.07 -12.59 3.66
N VAL A 96 -2.61 -13.23 4.73
CA VAL A 96 -2.94 -14.63 5.09
C VAL A 96 -4.45 -14.78 5.37
N ASP A 97 -5.06 -13.83 6.10
CA ASP A 97 -6.51 -13.83 6.35
C ASP A 97 -7.30 -13.74 5.04
N LEU A 98 -6.90 -12.87 4.11
CA LEU A 98 -7.55 -12.73 2.83
C LEU A 98 -7.37 -13.97 1.93
N VAL A 99 -6.23 -14.66 2.02
CA VAL A 99 -6.00 -15.97 1.36
C VAL A 99 -6.97 -17.01 1.93
N GLN A 100 -7.09 -17.13 3.27
CA GLN A 100 -7.99 -18.08 3.90
C GLN A 100 -9.46 -17.82 3.58
N LYS A 101 -9.82 -16.55 3.37
CA LYS A 101 -11.17 -16.14 2.94
C LYS A 101 -11.43 -16.33 1.44
N GLY A 102 -10.46 -16.84 0.66
CA GLY A 102 -10.59 -17.02 -0.79
C GLY A 102 -10.80 -15.71 -1.55
N VAL A 103 -10.30 -14.59 -0.99
CA VAL A 103 -10.46 -13.27 -1.62
C VAL A 103 -9.70 -13.22 -2.94
N TYR A 104 -8.52 -13.82 -2.99
CA TYR A 104 -7.64 -13.74 -4.15
C TYR A 104 -8.01 -14.68 -5.31
N ASP A 105 -8.84 -15.70 -5.05
CA ASP A 105 -9.26 -16.65 -6.09
C ASP A 105 -9.99 -15.95 -7.23
N GLY A 106 -9.54 -16.14 -8.45
CA GLY A 106 -10.10 -15.55 -9.66
C GLY A 106 -9.66 -14.12 -9.94
N LEU A 107 -8.88 -13.46 -9.05
CA LEU A 107 -8.46 -12.07 -9.26
C LEU A 107 -7.37 -11.96 -10.33
N ALA A 108 -7.47 -10.90 -11.14
CA ALA A 108 -6.52 -10.63 -12.21
C ALA A 108 -5.26 -9.90 -11.70
N PHE A 109 -4.14 -10.18 -12.35
CA PHE A 109 -2.99 -9.28 -12.34
C PHE A 109 -3.29 -8.10 -13.29
N HIS A 110 -3.77 -7.01 -12.72
CA HIS A 110 -4.28 -5.87 -13.48
C HIS A 110 -3.18 -4.90 -13.93
N ARG A 111 -1.98 -5.01 -13.37
CA ARG A 111 -0.84 -4.18 -13.74
C ARG A 111 0.43 -5.04 -13.81
N VAL A 112 0.98 -5.16 -15.00
CA VAL A 112 2.23 -5.88 -15.25
C VAL A 112 3.16 -4.96 -16.02
N VAL A 113 4.32 -4.63 -15.44
CA VAL A 113 5.30 -3.72 -16.03
C VAL A 113 6.64 -4.44 -16.17
N LYS A 114 6.97 -4.82 -17.41
CA LYS A 114 8.21 -5.52 -17.77
C LYS A 114 9.13 -4.65 -18.62
N GLU A 115 8.57 -3.72 -19.38
CA GLU A 115 9.28 -2.84 -20.29
C GLU A 115 9.09 -1.37 -19.89
N PRO A 116 10.06 -0.43 -20.11
CA PRO A 116 11.39 -0.69 -20.69
C PRO A 116 12.36 -1.39 -19.71
N GLN A 117 11.98 -1.50 -18.44
CA GLN A 117 12.74 -2.24 -17.41
C GLN A 117 11.75 -3.02 -16.55
N PRO A 118 12.13 -4.26 -16.12
CA PRO A 118 11.30 -5.03 -15.21
C PRO A 118 11.00 -4.24 -13.93
N PHE A 119 9.73 -4.19 -13.55
CA PHE A 119 9.28 -3.46 -12.36
C PHE A 119 8.42 -4.37 -11.46
N VAL A 120 7.12 -4.52 -11.73
CA VAL A 120 6.21 -5.28 -10.86
C VAL A 120 5.16 -6.05 -11.63
N VAL A 121 4.66 -7.11 -10.99
CA VAL A 121 3.40 -7.80 -11.28
C VAL A 121 2.45 -7.52 -10.12
N GLN A 122 1.36 -6.78 -10.34
CA GLN A 122 0.42 -6.32 -9.32
C GLN A 122 -0.98 -6.88 -9.54
N GLY A 123 -1.58 -7.41 -8.48
CA GLY A 123 -2.93 -7.97 -8.45
C GLY A 123 -3.65 -7.67 -7.14
N GLY A 124 -4.73 -8.42 -6.87
CA GLY A 124 -5.42 -8.35 -5.58
C GLY A 124 -6.53 -7.30 -5.49
N ASP A 125 -7.02 -6.76 -6.61
CA ASP A 125 -8.21 -5.91 -6.63
C ASP A 125 -9.49 -6.76 -6.68
N PRO A 126 -10.35 -6.75 -5.63
CA PRO A 126 -11.54 -7.59 -5.56
C PRO A 126 -12.58 -7.31 -6.66
N GLN A 127 -12.57 -6.13 -7.28
CA GLN A 127 -13.42 -5.81 -8.42
C GLN A 127 -13.16 -6.77 -9.60
N GLY A 128 -11.96 -7.35 -9.66
CA GLY A 128 -11.56 -8.33 -10.66
C GLY A 128 -12.28 -9.68 -10.55
N LYS A 129 -13.07 -9.95 -9.50
CA LYS A 129 -13.94 -11.14 -9.43
C LYS A 129 -15.06 -11.11 -10.46
N ASP A 130 -15.54 -9.93 -10.83
CA ASP A 130 -16.48 -9.80 -11.95
C ASP A 130 -15.70 -9.96 -13.28
N PRO A 131 -15.96 -11.02 -14.05
CA PRO A 131 -15.27 -11.24 -15.33
C PRO A 131 -15.59 -10.16 -16.38
N ASN A 132 -16.67 -9.39 -16.17
CA ASN A 132 -17.07 -8.30 -17.05
C ASN A 132 -16.43 -6.95 -16.65
N PHE A 133 -15.83 -6.88 -15.45
CA PHE A 133 -15.15 -5.65 -15.03
C PHE A 133 -13.89 -5.44 -15.88
N PRO A 134 -13.75 -4.29 -16.56
CA PRO A 134 -12.64 -4.06 -17.46
C PRO A 134 -11.31 -4.04 -16.68
N VAL A 135 -10.32 -4.81 -17.13
CA VAL A 135 -8.99 -4.89 -16.50
C VAL A 135 -8.36 -3.49 -16.34
N ALA A 136 -8.55 -2.60 -17.31
CA ALA A 136 -8.07 -1.23 -17.27
C ALA A 136 -8.73 -0.36 -16.17
N GLY A 137 -9.86 -0.79 -15.62
CA GLY A 137 -10.54 -0.11 -14.50
C GLY A 137 -10.10 -0.61 -13.12
N LEU A 138 -9.36 -1.73 -13.06
CA LEU A 138 -8.85 -2.27 -11.81
C LEU A 138 -7.70 -1.42 -11.24
N GLY A 139 -7.43 -1.59 -9.96
CA GLY A 139 -6.35 -0.89 -9.23
C GLY A 139 -6.85 0.13 -8.22
N THR A 140 -8.17 0.37 -8.16
CA THR A 140 -8.79 1.31 -7.20
C THR A 140 -9.55 0.61 -6.08
N GLY A 141 -9.85 -0.68 -6.23
CA GLY A 141 -10.58 -1.49 -5.27
C GLY A 141 -9.77 -1.89 -4.05
N GLY A 142 -10.46 -2.42 -3.05
CA GLY A 142 -9.89 -3.00 -1.84
C GLY A 142 -10.91 -3.89 -1.17
N TYR A 143 -10.46 -4.73 -0.23
CA TYR A 143 -11.31 -5.65 0.47
C TYR A 143 -12.35 -4.91 1.32
N ILE A 144 -13.62 -5.28 1.17
CA ILE A 144 -14.74 -4.81 1.98
C ILE A 144 -15.07 -5.93 2.97
N ASP A 145 -15.03 -5.61 4.25
CA ASP A 145 -15.32 -6.55 5.33
C ASP A 145 -16.83 -6.83 5.47
N GLU A 146 -17.18 -7.74 6.37
CA GLU A 146 -18.58 -8.14 6.63
C GLU A 146 -19.45 -6.98 7.14
N SER A 147 -18.84 -5.93 7.68
CA SER A 147 -19.57 -4.71 8.11
C SER A 147 -19.82 -3.73 6.96
N GLY A 148 -19.37 -4.05 5.74
CA GLY A 148 -19.47 -3.19 4.56
C GLY A 148 -18.42 -2.09 4.52
N ARG A 149 -17.38 -2.15 5.36
CA ARG A 149 -16.29 -1.16 5.40
C ARG A 149 -15.06 -1.69 4.69
N ARG A 150 -14.35 -0.79 4.02
CA ARG A 150 -13.05 -1.13 3.46
C ARG A 150 -12.07 -1.39 4.60
N ARG A 151 -11.46 -2.57 4.61
CA ARG A 151 -10.33 -2.85 5.49
C ARG A 151 -9.10 -2.15 4.92
N SER A 152 -8.50 -1.28 5.72
CA SER A 152 -7.20 -0.68 5.44
C SER A 152 -6.19 -1.15 6.47
N VAL A 153 -4.94 -1.31 6.02
CA VAL A 153 -3.82 -1.66 6.89
C VAL A 153 -2.78 -0.54 6.86
N PRO A 154 -2.08 -0.32 7.98
CA PRO A 154 -1.06 0.72 8.05
C PRO A 154 0.14 0.40 7.16
N LEU A 155 0.86 1.45 6.76
CA LEU A 155 2.23 1.28 6.30
C LEU A 155 3.05 0.73 7.46
N GLU A 156 3.71 -0.41 7.25
CA GLU A 156 4.40 -1.17 8.28
C GLU A 156 5.84 -1.44 7.83
N ILE A 157 6.81 -0.79 8.47
CA ILE A 157 8.22 -0.85 8.10
C ILE A 157 9.07 -1.11 9.33
N LYS A 158 9.87 -2.18 9.31
CA LYS A 158 10.83 -2.48 10.36
C LYS A 158 12.24 -2.09 9.93
N GLN A 159 12.93 -1.27 10.74
CA GLN A 159 14.33 -0.94 10.53
C GLN A 159 15.23 -1.99 11.18
N VAL A 160 16.43 -2.14 10.64
CA VAL A 160 17.45 -3.03 11.21
C VAL A 160 17.87 -2.50 12.57
N GLY A 161 17.73 -3.35 13.59
CA GLY A 161 18.01 -3.01 14.98
C GLY A 161 16.77 -2.67 15.83
N ASP A 162 15.62 -2.43 15.19
CA ASP A 162 14.39 -2.18 15.92
C ASP A 162 13.74 -3.52 16.38
N SER A 163 13.14 -3.52 17.56
CA SER A 163 12.37 -4.65 18.06
C SER A 163 11.03 -4.79 17.35
N GLU A 164 10.39 -3.67 17.02
CA GLU A 164 9.05 -3.59 16.45
C GLU A 164 9.03 -2.76 15.16
N PRO A 165 8.05 -2.99 14.26
CA PRO A 165 7.84 -2.14 13.10
C PRO A 165 7.41 -0.71 13.47
N THR A 166 7.77 0.25 12.62
CA THR A 166 7.19 1.59 12.61
C THR A 166 5.93 1.57 11.74
N TYR A 167 4.84 2.13 12.27
CA TYR A 167 3.54 2.18 11.59
C TYR A 167 3.23 3.58 11.07
N SER A 168 2.42 3.64 10.00
CA SER A 168 1.80 4.87 9.45
C SER A 168 2.78 5.96 9.00
N LYS A 169 4.06 5.63 8.87
CA LYS A 169 5.12 6.58 8.55
C LYS A 169 6.06 6.00 7.49
N GLY A 170 6.22 6.71 6.37
CA GLY A 170 7.26 6.42 5.40
C GLY A 170 8.66 6.71 5.97
N LEU A 171 9.61 5.83 5.69
CA LEU A 171 11.01 5.93 6.12
C LEU A 171 11.97 6.05 4.93
N GLY A 172 11.45 6.02 3.70
CA GLY A 172 12.18 6.05 2.45
C GLY A 172 12.22 7.43 1.78
N GLN A 173 12.13 7.44 0.46
CA GLN A 173 12.23 8.67 -0.36
C GLN A 173 11.17 9.71 0.00
N GLN A 174 9.96 9.30 0.37
CA GLN A 174 8.89 10.22 0.81
C GLN A 174 9.27 10.99 2.08
N SER A 175 10.20 10.46 2.88
CA SER A 175 10.77 11.12 4.05
C SER A 175 12.15 11.73 3.79
N GLY A 176 12.59 11.77 2.52
CA GLY A 176 13.89 12.31 2.13
C GLY A 176 15.07 11.35 2.34
N VAL A 177 14.81 10.09 2.66
CA VAL A 177 15.84 9.07 2.87
C VAL A 177 15.98 8.22 1.62
N ARG A 178 17.14 8.21 0.99
CA ARG A 178 17.37 7.47 -0.27
C ARG A 178 17.58 5.98 -0.09
N SER A 179 18.19 5.57 1.01
CA SER A 179 18.52 4.17 1.30
C SER A 179 18.25 3.90 2.78
N PRO A 180 16.99 3.69 3.16
CA PRO A 180 16.63 3.38 4.53
C PRO A 180 17.17 1.98 4.91
N ASN A 181 17.64 1.84 6.14
CA ASN A 181 18.15 0.56 6.64
C ASN A 181 16.98 -0.31 7.14
N VAL A 182 16.22 -0.87 6.22
CA VAL A 182 15.04 -1.71 6.50
C VAL A 182 15.40 -3.19 6.51
N VAL A 183 14.63 -3.99 7.28
CA VAL A 183 14.81 -5.44 7.38
C VAL A 183 14.35 -6.15 6.11
N LEU A 184 13.16 -5.81 5.64
CA LEU A 184 12.57 -6.38 4.43
C LEU A 184 12.74 -5.39 3.27
N LYS A 185 13.46 -5.81 2.24
CA LYS A 185 13.82 -4.99 1.08
C LYS A 185 13.05 -5.41 -0.16
N HIS A 186 12.99 -4.50 -1.13
CA HIS A 186 12.42 -4.77 -2.46
C HIS A 186 13.45 -5.44 -3.38
N ASP A 187 14.03 -6.55 -2.92
CA ASP A 187 14.82 -7.41 -3.79
C ASP A 187 13.90 -8.08 -4.84
N ARG A 188 14.47 -8.57 -5.94
CA ARG A 188 13.71 -9.33 -6.92
C ARG A 188 12.98 -10.50 -6.26
N GLY A 189 11.67 -10.61 -6.50
CA GLY A 189 10.78 -11.59 -5.86
C GLY A 189 10.17 -11.12 -4.55
N ALA A 190 10.49 -9.93 -4.03
CA ALA A 190 9.84 -9.37 -2.87
C ALA A 190 8.33 -9.22 -3.09
N LEU A 191 7.55 -9.55 -2.06
CA LEU A 191 6.10 -9.40 -2.01
C LEU A 191 5.75 -8.20 -1.13
N ALA A 192 5.08 -7.20 -1.68
CA ALA A 192 4.76 -5.97 -0.98
C ALA A 192 3.33 -5.50 -1.24
N MET A 193 2.78 -4.71 -0.28
CA MET A 193 1.42 -4.17 -0.41
C MET A 193 1.40 -2.91 -1.26
N ALA A 194 0.49 -2.89 -2.22
CA ALA A 194 0.16 -1.68 -2.95
C ALA A 194 -0.68 -0.72 -2.09
N ARG A 195 -0.43 0.57 -2.22
CA ARG A 195 -1.14 1.64 -1.52
C ARG A 195 -1.28 2.92 -2.36
N SER A 196 -2.15 3.80 -1.96
CA SER A 196 -2.23 5.16 -2.49
C SER A 196 -1.14 6.07 -1.87
N ALA A 197 -1.23 7.37 -2.10
CA ALA A 197 -0.31 8.33 -1.48
C ALA A 197 -0.40 8.35 0.06
N GLN A 198 -1.55 7.99 0.62
CA GLN A 198 -1.73 7.93 2.09
C GLN A 198 -1.06 6.67 2.67
N PRO A 199 -0.29 6.78 3.77
CA PRO A 199 0.41 5.64 4.37
C PRO A 199 -0.52 4.48 4.73
N ASP A 200 -1.70 4.75 5.31
CA ASP A 200 -2.63 3.74 5.83
C ASP A 200 -3.76 3.43 4.85
N SER A 201 -3.42 3.29 3.57
CA SER A 201 -4.39 3.07 2.50
C SER A 201 -4.28 1.71 1.82
N ALA A 202 -3.30 0.89 2.20
CA ALA A 202 -3.19 -0.48 1.73
C ALA A 202 -4.42 -1.30 2.15
N SER A 203 -4.78 -2.33 1.38
CA SER A 203 -5.94 -3.20 1.64
C SER A 203 -5.66 -4.63 1.19
N SER A 204 -6.09 -5.00 0.00
CA SER A 204 -5.90 -6.33 -0.56
C SER A 204 -4.91 -6.38 -1.73
N GLN A 205 -4.61 -5.25 -2.36
CA GLN A 205 -3.72 -5.25 -3.52
C GLN A 205 -2.27 -5.44 -3.11
N PHE A 206 -1.58 -6.32 -3.81
CA PHE A 206 -0.17 -6.63 -3.62
C PHE A 206 0.58 -6.64 -4.94
N TYR A 207 1.90 -6.59 -4.87
CA TYR A 207 2.76 -6.79 -6.04
C TYR A 207 3.97 -7.66 -5.71
N ILE A 208 4.50 -8.29 -6.75
CA ILE A 208 5.76 -9.02 -6.72
C ILE A 208 6.77 -8.22 -7.55
N ALA A 209 7.94 -7.93 -6.96
CA ALA A 209 9.02 -7.20 -7.61
C ALA A 209 9.70 -8.07 -8.67
N LEU A 210 9.85 -7.55 -9.89
CA LEU A 210 10.53 -8.24 -11.00
C LEU A 210 12.03 -7.94 -11.05
N ALA A 211 12.51 -6.96 -10.28
CA ALA A 211 13.90 -6.55 -10.15
C ALA A 211 14.13 -6.02 -8.73
N ASP A 212 15.37 -5.69 -8.41
CA ASP A 212 15.71 -4.98 -7.19
C ASP A 212 15.22 -3.52 -7.30
N LEU A 213 14.33 -3.12 -6.38
CA LEU A 213 13.63 -1.84 -6.41
C LEU A 213 13.92 -1.04 -5.13
N GLU A 214 15.18 -0.87 -4.77
CA GLU A 214 15.64 -0.20 -3.55
C GLU A 214 15.00 1.18 -3.30
N PHE A 215 14.60 1.87 -4.37
CA PHE A 215 13.95 3.18 -4.26
C PHE A 215 12.53 3.12 -3.68
N LEU A 216 11.94 1.92 -3.51
CA LEU A 216 10.66 1.70 -2.82
C LEU A 216 10.85 1.35 -1.34
N ASP A 217 12.08 1.04 -0.92
CA ASP A 217 12.37 0.66 0.46
C ASP A 217 11.95 1.78 1.43
N GLY A 218 11.29 1.37 2.52
CA GLY A 218 10.78 2.29 3.52
C GLY A 218 9.51 3.06 3.16
N ASP A 219 9.05 2.98 1.90
CA ASP A 219 7.82 3.66 1.45
C ASP A 219 6.67 2.70 1.15
N TYR A 220 6.96 1.38 1.03
CA TYR A 220 5.96 0.32 0.87
C TYR A 220 6.31 -0.85 1.78
N ALA A 221 5.27 -1.48 2.36
CA ALA A 221 5.43 -2.60 3.27
C ALA A 221 5.74 -3.89 2.49
N VAL A 222 6.99 -4.33 2.52
CA VAL A 222 7.38 -5.69 2.12
C VAL A 222 7.01 -6.62 3.25
N PHE A 223 6.34 -7.74 2.94
CA PHE A 223 5.86 -8.70 3.93
C PHE A 223 6.15 -10.17 3.58
N GLY A 224 6.90 -10.40 2.51
CA GLY A 224 7.26 -11.73 2.07
C GLY A 224 8.08 -11.73 0.81
N LYS A 225 8.26 -12.91 0.25
CA LYS A 225 8.98 -13.11 -1.02
C LYS A 225 8.55 -14.40 -1.71
N VAL A 226 8.85 -14.49 -2.99
CA VAL A 226 8.74 -15.73 -3.77
C VAL A 226 9.87 -16.68 -3.34
N LEU A 227 9.52 -17.90 -2.90
CA LEU A 227 10.46 -18.98 -2.65
C LEU A 227 10.69 -19.82 -3.91
N GLU A 228 9.58 -20.17 -4.57
CA GLU A 228 9.59 -21.02 -5.77
C GLU A 228 8.63 -20.47 -6.82
N GLY A 229 8.90 -20.71 -8.09
CA GLY A 229 8.00 -20.28 -9.19
C GLY A 229 8.27 -18.86 -9.68
N MET A 230 9.46 -18.27 -9.44
CA MET A 230 9.78 -16.94 -9.97
C MET A 230 9.75 -16.91 -11.51
N ASN A 231 10.06 -18.03 -12.17
CA ASN A 231 9.90 -18.19 -13.61
C ASN A 231 8.42 -18.13 -14.06
N VAL A 232 7.47 -18.56 -13.22
CA VAL A 232 6.03 -18.41 -13.47
C VAL A 232 5.66 -16.91 -13.37
N VAL A 233 6.14 -16.23 -12.33
CA VAL A 233 5.93 -14.78 -12.14
C VAL A 233 6.43 -13.99 -13.36
N ASP A 234 7.60 -14.29 -13.88
CA ASP A 234 8.16 -13.63 -15.06
C ASP A 234 7.29 -13.76 -16.32
N ASN A 235 6.52 -14.86 -16.40
CA ASN A 235 5.64 -15.16 -17.54
C ASN A 235 4.21 -14.62 -17.36
N ILE A 236 3.84 -14.08 -16.19
CA ILE A 236 2.51 -13.48 -15.97
C ILE A 236 2.31 -12.32 -16.94
N ASN A 237 1.17 -12.28 -17.61
CA ASN A 237 0.74 -11.16 -18.42
C ASN A 237 -0.40 -10.41 -17.76
N GLN A 238 -0.58 -9.15 -18.15
CA GLN A 238 -1.70 -8.36 -17.67
C GLN A 238 -3.02 -9.02 -18.08
N GLY A 239 -3.88 -9.27 -17.09
CA GLY A 239 -5.13 -9.98 -17.25
C GLY A 239 -5.08 -11.47 -16.86
N ASP A 240 -3.89 -12.07 -16.71
CA ASP A 240 -3.77 -13.42 -16.12
C ASP A 240 -4.37 -13.42 -14.71
N ARG A 241 -4.89 -14.60 -14.30
CA ARG A 241 -5.64 -14.70 -13.03
C ARG A 241 -4.96 -15.64 -12.05
N ILE A 242 -5.13 -15.34 -10.77
CA ILE A 242 -4.87 -16.26 -9.68
C ILE A 242 -5.99 -17.29 -9.68
N GLU A 243 -5.71 -18.52 -10.09
CA GLU A 243 -6.70 -19.61 -10.13
C GLU A 243 -7.11 -20.03 -8.72
N SER A 244 -6.12 -20.12 -7.82
CA SER A 244 -6.36 -20.35 -6.39
C SER A 244 -5.20 -19.79 -5.55
N ALA A 245 -5.52 -19.44 -4.30
CA ALA A 245 -4.56 -19.06 -3.28
C ALA A 245 -4.82 -19.89 -2.01
N LYS A 246 -3.80 -20.55 -1.46
CA LYS A 246 -3.94 -21.41 -0.28
C LYS A 246 -2.78 -21.21 0.70
N VAL A 247 -3.09 -21.14 1.99
CA VAL A 247 -2.07 -21.25 3.04
C VAL A 247 -1.71 -22.73 3.16
N ILE A 248 -0.44 -23.07 2.90
CA ILE A 248 0.05 -24.47 2.93
C ILE A 248 0.86 -24.78 4.18
N GLU A 249 1.39 -23.74 4.87
CA GLU A 249 2.08 -23.85 6.16
C GLU A 249 1.84 -22.59 7.00
N GLY A 250 1.81 -22.71 8.34
CA GLY A 250 1.76 -21.57 9.26
C GLY A 250 0.39 -20.91 9.40
N ALA A 251 -0.70 -21.59 9.02
CA ALA A 251 -2.05 -21.08 9.17
C ALA A 251 -2.43 -20.83 10.65
N GLU A 252 -1.88 -21.61 11.55
CA GLU A 252 -2.04 -21.53 13.02
C GLU A 252 -1.40 -20.29 13.65
N ASN A 253 -0.49 -19.64 12.93
CA ASN A 253 0.18 -18.43 13.38
C ASN A 253 -0.68 -17.16 13.17
N LEU A 254 -1.81 -17.25 12.48
CA LEU A 254 -2.75 -16.15 12.32
C LEU A 254 -3.56 -15.93 13.60
N LYS A 255 -3.61 -14.67 14.04
CA LYS A 255 -4.31 -14.21 15.26
C LYS A 255 -5.28 -13.09 14.94
#